data_6a2441269cb8422834a8e22293f03f1d
#
_entry.id   6a2441269cb8422834a8e22293f03f1d
#
_cell.length_a   1.000
_cell.length_b   1.000
_cell.length_c   1.000
_cell.angle_alpha   90.00
_cell.angle_beta   90.00
_cell.angle_gamma   90.00
#
_symmetry.space_group_name_H-M   'P 1'
#
loop_
_entity.id
_entity.type
_entity.pdbx_description
1 polymer ?
#
loop_
_entity_poly.entity_id
_entity_poly.type
_entity_poly.pdbx_seq_one_letter_code
_entity_poly.pdbx_strand_id
1 'polypeptide(L)'
;MRTTKIAVVGATGLVGEMMLKVLQERQINGEYFLFASENHAGEKMTINGDEYIVEKLTVARVQEIKADFALFAAGADVARQWAHQFTAVGTTVIDNSSYFRMQPEVPLIIPEVNAHCIRQSKLIANPNCSTIGAVVALAPLDRVYKIKRIVYATYQAISGAGREPKFKHPITNNVLPDIDVLLPDGNTKEEAKMINETRKILGRADIEISATAARVPVANCHCVAINVEFVRKPNLDDVKRILATAPGVVFCEEYAVPTMVSGHDEVYVGRVRLDASHKHTINLWTVSDNLRKGAATNAVQIMESLLA
;
A
#
# COMPACT_ATOMS: atom_id res chain seq x y z
N MET A 1 -26.93 12.28 12.33
CA MET A 1 -25.85 11.25 12.37
C MET A 1 -24.69 11.87 13.13
N ARG A 2 -23.97 11.11 13.95
CA ARG A 2 -22.76 11.59 14.63
C ARG A 2 -21.66 11.82 13.57
N THR A 3 -20.95 12.94 13.64
CA THR A 3 -19.80 13.21 12.77
C THR A 3 -18.65 12.26 13.11
N THR A 4 -18.09 11.59 12.11
CA THR A 4 -16.94 10.69 12.27
C THR A 4 -15.70 11.51 12.62
N LYS A 5 -14.97 11.11 13.65
CA LYS A 5 -13.71 11.73 14.05
C LYS A 5 -12.52 10.99 13.47
N ILE A 6 -11.69 11.65 12.69
CA ILE A 6 -10.58 11.05 11.94
C ILE A 6 -9.27 11.75 12.33
N ALA A 7 -8.36 11.01 12.93
CA ALA A 7 -7.00 11.46 13.18
C ALA A 7 -6.07 11.06 12.03
N VAL A 8 -5.20 11.97 11.56
CA VAL A 8 -4.14 11.67 10.58
C VAL A 8 -2.81 11.95 11.25
N VAL A 9 -2.02 10.90 11.48
CA VAL A 9 -0.71 10.96 12.13
C VAL A 9 0.38 10.94 11.07
N GLY A 10 1.17 12.03 10.99
CA GLY A 10 2.09 12.30 9.90
C GLY A 10 1.44 13.08 8.75
N ALA A 11 0.49 13.96 9.08
CA ALA A 11 -0.35 14.68 8.13
C ALA A 11 0.45 15.53 7.12
N THR A 12 1.62 16.06 7.49
CA THR A 12 2.49 16.89 6.65
C THR A 12 3.44 16.11 5.74
N GLY A 13 3.46 14.77 5.83
CA GLY A 13 4.24 13.90 4.96
C GLY A 13 3.53 13.62 3.64
N LEU A 14 4.26 13.12 2.61
CA LEU A 14 3.67 12.82 1.29
C LEU A 14 2.44 11.91 1.36
N VAL A 15 2.51 10.86 2.17
CA VAL A 15 1.39 9.91 2.33
C VAL A 15 0.27 10.52 3.16
N GLY A 16 0.58 11.30 4.20
CA GLY A 16 -0.42 11.99 5.02
C GLY A 16 -1.23 13.02 4.22
N GLU A 17 -0.55 13.88 3.44
CA GLU A 17 -1.20 14.81 2.51
C GLU A 17 -2.07 14.07 1.48
N MET A 18 -1.56 12.94 0.95
CA MET A 18 -2.34 12.14 0.02
C MET A 18 -3.55 11.48 0.69
N MET A 19 -3.45 11.04 1.96
CA MET A 19 -4.61 10.53 2.72
C MET A 19 -5.69 11.61 2.86
N LEU A 20 -5.33 12.83 3.22
CA LEU A 20 -6.26 13.96 3.31
C LEU A 20 -6.91 14.26 1.96
N LYS A 21 -6.12 14.26 0.88
CA LYS A 21 -6.63 14.45 -0.48
C LYS A 21 -7.64 13.36 -0.88
N VAL A 22 -7.32 12.09 -0.62
CA VAL A 22 -8.21 10.96 -0.93
C VAL A 22 -9.49 11.01 -0.10
N LEU A 23 -9.40 11.38 1.18
CA LEU A 23 -10.59 11.58 2.04
C LEU A 23 -11.53 12.64 1.47
N GLN A 24 -10.98 13.75 0.96
CA GLN A 24 -11.75 14.82 0.30
C GLN A 24 -12.39 14.33 -1.01
N GLU A 25 -11.61 13.72 -1.90
CA GLU A 25 -12.08 13.22 -3.19
C GLU A 25 -13.20 12.18 -3.03
N ARG A 26 -13.15 11.37 -1.98
CA ARG A 26 -14.17 10.38 -1.63
C ARG A 26 -15.32 10.93 -0.81
N GLN A 27 -15.33 12.25 -0.57
CA GLN A 27 -16.39 12.95 0.16
C GLN A 27 -16.65 12.35 1.56
N ILE A 28 -15.60 11.87 2.22
CA ILE A 28 -15.69 11.35 3.58
C ILE A 28 -15.74 12.56 4.52
N ASN A 29 -16.95 12.90 4.93
CA ASN A 29 -17.20 14.01 5.84
C ASN A 29 -16.88 13.59 7.28
N GLY A 30 -16.06 14.38 7.97
CA GLY A 30 -15.64 14.11 9.34
C GLY A 30 -15.03 15.32 10.02
N GLU A 31 -14.81 15.20 11.31
CA GLU A 31 -13.99 16.11 12.08
C GLU A 31 -12.54 15.60 12.05
N TYR A 32 -11.61 16.41 11.55
CA TYR A 32 -10.22 16.01 11.34
C TYR A 32 -9.32 16.51 12.47
N PHE A 33 -8.37 15.64 12.88
CA PHE A 33 -7.32 15.95 13.83
C PHE A 33 -5.98 15.61 13.17
N LEU A 34 -5.14 16.63 12.96
CA LEU A 34 -3.91 16.52 12.19
C LEU A 34 -2.71 16.50 13.13
N PHE A 35 -1.90 15.46 13.05
CA PHE A 35 -0.71 15.31 13.87
C PHE A 35 0.55 15.20 13.04
N ALA A 36 1.62 15.89 13.45
CA ALA A 36 2.94 15.75 12.88
C ALA A 36 4.04 15.88 13.96
N SER A 37 5.30 15.91 13.51
CA SER A 37 6.43 16.17 14.39
C SER A 37 6.38 17.60 14.96
N GLU A 38 7.12 17.84 16.04
CA GLU A 38 7.18 19.14 16.69
C GLU A 38 7.55 20.30 15.77
N ASN A 39 8.37 20.02 14.76
CA ASN A 39 8.79 21.02 13.78
C ASN A 39 7.65 21.53 12.87
N HIS A 40 6.58 20.77 12.76
CA HIS A 40 5.40 21.10 11.95
C HIS A 40 4.18 21.47 12.80
N ALA A 41 4.29 21.44 14.11
CA ALA A 41 3.20 21.84 15.00
C ALA A 41 2.91 23.34 14.86
N GLY A 42 1.64 23.69 14.71
CA GLY A 42 1.17 25.06 14.44
C GLY A 42 1.00 25.37 12.93
N GLU A 43 1.48 24.53 12.02
CA GLU A 43 1.18 24.68 10.59
C GLU A 43 -0.33 24.54 10.35
N LYS A 44 -0.80 25.20 9.29
CA LYS A 44 -2.20 25.17 8.87
C LYS A 44 -2.35 24.36 7.60
N MET A 45 -3.35 23.49 7.59
CA MET A 45 -3.75 22.72 6.42
C MET A 45 -5.23 22.92 6.13
N THR A 46 -5.60 23.02 4.85
CA THR A 46 -6.98 23.20 4.42
C THR A 46 -7.57 21.87 3.95
N ILE A 47 -8.73 21.49 4.50
CA ILE A 47 -9.47 20.28 4.12
C ILE A 47 -10.92 20.68 3.87
N ASN A 48 -11.46 20.43 2.68
CA ASN A 48 -12.83 20.80 2.27
C ASN A 48 -13.16 22.31 2.45
N GLY A 49 -12.16 23.16 2.42
CA GLY A 49 -12.32 24.61 2.63
C GLY A 49 -12.18 25.06 4.09
N ASP A 50 -12.16 24.15 5.03
CA ASP A 50 -11.93 24.42 6.46
C ASP A 50 -10.44 24.38 6.80
N GLU A 51 -10.00 25.26 7.70
CA GLU A 51 -8.62 25.35 8.16
C GLU A 51 -8.43 24.52 9.43
N TYR A 52 -7.44 23.63 9.42
CA TYR A 52 -7.04 22.79 10.53
C TYR A 52 -5.60 23.09 10.96
N ILE A 53 -5.37 23.13 12.27
CA ILE A 53 -4.03 23.32 12.84
C ILE A 53 -3.39 21.94 13.06
N VAL A 54 -2.15 21.78 12.61
CA VAL A 54 -1.35 20.60 12.87
C VAL A 54 -0.87 20.62 14.31
N GLU A 55 -1.12 19.55 15.04
CA GLU A 55 -0.80 19.40 16.45
C GLU A 55 0.37 18.41 16.65
N LYS A 56 1.06 18.54 17.79
CA LYS A 56 1.96 17.51 18.30
C LYS A 56 1.16 16.41 19.02
N LEU A 57 1.52 15.15 18.82
CA LEU A 57 0.91 14.04 19.56
C LEU A 57 1.24 14.13 21.05
N THR A 58 0.19 14.07 21.88
CA THR A 58 0.27 13.88 23.34
C THR A 58 -0.77 12.86 23.80
N VAL A 59 -0.48 12.15 24.88
CA VAL A 59 -1.42 11.17 25.45
C VAL A 59 -2.74 11.85 25.85
N ALA A 60 -2.64 13.03 26.47
CA ALA A 60 -3.82 13.82 26.87
C ALA A 60 -4.70 14.15 25.66
N ARG A 61 -4.10 14.56 24.53
CA ARG A 61 -4.85 14.92 23.34
C ARG A 61 -5.54 13.71 22.70
N VAL A 62 -4.86 12.56 22.63
CA VAL A 62 -5.45 11.30 22.16
C VAL A 62 -6.66 10.90 23.02
N GLN A 63 -6.53 11.02 24.35
CA GLN A 63 -7.61 10.72 25.30
C GLN A 63 -8.79 11.69 25.20
N GLU A 64 -8.53 12.95 24.90
CA GLU A 64 -9.55 13.98 24.72
C GLU A 64 -10.38 13.78 23.45
N ILE A 65 -9.71 13.62 22.29
CA ILE A 65 -10.37 13.56 20.98
C ILE A 65 -11.17 12.26 20.81
N LYS A 66 -10.64 11.13 21.28
CA LYS A 66 -11.23 9.79 21.11
C LYS A 66 -11.72 9.59 19.68
N ALA A 67 -10.79 9.72 18.72
CA ALA A 67 -11.12 9.57 17.31
C ALA A 67 -11.74 8.21 17.02
N ASP A 68 -12.64 8.14 16.05
CA ASP A 68 -13.19 6.86 15.58
C ASP A 68 -12.14 6.08 14.79
N PHE A 69 -11.37 6.80 13.97
CA PHE A 69 -10.27 6.25 13.16
C PHE A 69 -9.00 7.07 13.32
N ALA A 70 -7.85 6.40 13.19
CA ALA A 70 -6.54 7.04 13.11
C ALA A 70 -5.74 6.43 11.94
N LEU A 71 -5.44 7.26 10.93
CA LEU A 71 -4.64 6.91 9.76
C LEU A 71 -3.18 7.28 10.05
N PHE A 72 -2.29 6.29 10.10
CA PHE A 72 -0.88 6.49 10.42
C PHE A 72 -0.02 6.51 9.16
N ALA A 73 0.66 7.64 8.92
CA ALA A 73 1.59 7.88 7.81
C ALA A 73 2.97 8.36 8.30
N ALA A 74 3.33 8.11 9.57
CA ALA A 74 4.48 8.73 10.23
C ALA A 74 5.69 7.79 10.45
N GLY A 75 5.69 6.59 9.88
CA GLY A 75 6.79 5.64 10.00
C GLY A 75 6.72 4.71 11.22
N ALA A 76 7.63 3.73 11.25
CA ALA A 76 7.57 2.58 12.16
C ALA A 76 7.71 2.94 13.65
N ASP A 77 8.59 3.88 13.99
CA ASP A 77 8.81 4.26 15.39
C ASP A 77 7.61 4.99 15.99
N VAL A 78 6.98 5.86 15.21
CA VAL A 78 5.75 6.55 15.64
C VAL A 78 4.61 5.55 15.78
N ALA A 79 4.44 4.64 14.83
CA ALA A 79 3.43 3.60 14.92
C ALA A 79 3.63 2.73 16.17
N ARG A 80 4.86 2.27 16.43
CA ARG A 80 5.23 1.49 17.62
C ARG A 80 4.86 2.21 18.93
N GLN A 81 5.14 3.51 18.99
CA GLN A 81 4.92 4.30 20.19
C GLN A 81 3.46 4.65 20.43
N TRP A 82 2.71 4.95 19.38
CA TRP A 82 1.42 5.63 19.49
C TRP A 82 0.20 4.78 19.12
N ALA A 83 0.31 3.74 18.29
CA ALA A 83 -0.85 3.00 17.86
C ALA A 83 -1.68 2.45 19.03
N HIS A 84 -1.03 1.89 20.04
CA HIS A 84 -1.71 1.36 21.21
C HIS A 84 -2.35 2.44 22.10
N GLN A 85 -1.86 3.68 22.08
CA GLN A 85 -2.51 4.79 22.79
C GLN A 85 -3.88 5.12 22.18
N PHE A 86 -3.97 5.06 20.85
CA PHE A 86 -5.23 5.25 20.13
C PHE A 86 -6.19 4.06 20.32
N THR A 87 -5.71 2.84 20.21
CA THR A 87 -6.58 1.66 20.39
C THR A 87 -7.10 1.54 21.82
N ALA A 88 -6.34 1.99 22.82
CA ALA A 88 -6.74 1.99 24.24
C ALA A 88 -7.95 2.89 24.52
N VAL A 89 -8.19 3.92 23.72
CA VAL A 89 -9.37 4.80 23.83
C VAL A 89 -10.51 4.39 22.88
N GLY A 90 -10.38 3.22 22.20
CA GLY A 90 -11.41 2.66 21.32
C GLY A 90 -11.25 3.04 19.85
N THR A 91 -10.26 3.84 19.48
CA THR A 91 -9.96 4.23 18.10
C THR A 91 -9.54 3.03 17.27
N THR A 92 -10.01 2.93 16.03
CA THR A 92 -9.48 1.98 15.05
C THR A 92 -8.29 2.60 14.33
N VAL A 93 -7.12 1.98 14.45
CA VAL A 93 -5.86 2.43 13.83
C VAL A 93 -5.63 1.69 12.52
N ILE A 94 -5.33 2.42 11.45
CA ILE A 94 -4.88 1.89 10.16
C ILE A 94 -3.46 2.39 9.93
N ASP A 95 -2.48 1.49 10.05
CA ASP A 95 -1.07 1.82 10.03
C ASP A 95 -0.41 1.54 8.67
N ASN A 96 0.10 2.58 8.02
CA ASN A 96 0.83 2.47 6.75
C ASN A 96 2.33 2.14 6.96
N SER A 97 2.83 2.11 8.18
CA SER A 97 4.22 1.73 8.45
C SER A 97 4.45 0.22 8.32
N SER A 98 5.71 -0.18 8.32
CA SER A 98 6.06 -1.61 8.27
C SER A 98 6.00 -2.31 9.63
N TYR A 99 5.78 -1.58 10.73
CA TYR A 99 5.99 -2.11 12.08
C TYR A 99 5.04 -3.28 12.43
N PHE A 100 3.76 -3.14 12.11
CA PHE A 100 2.74 -4.13 12.50
C PHE A 100 2.46 -5.17 11.41
N ARG A 101 2.95 -4.99 10.19
CA ARG A 101 2.54 -5.81 9.03
C ARG A 101 2.71 -7.31 9.23
N MET A 102 3.79 -7.74 9.89
CA MET A 102 4.09 -9.16 10.06
C MET A 102 3.71 -9.71 11.45
N GLN A 103 3.09 -8.91 12.32
CA GLN A 103 2.57 -9.41 13.60
C GLN A 103 1.34 -10.31 13.34
N PRO A 104 1.30 -11.53 13.89
CA PRO A 104 0.25 -12.51 13.57
C PRO A 104 -1.17 -12.04 13.87
N GLU A 105 -1.34 -11.27 14.95
CA GLU A 105 -2.62 -10.75 15.43
C GLU A 105 -3.11 -9.52 14.66
N VAL A 106 -2.25 -8.86 13.89
CA VAL A 106 -2.60 -7.66 13.14
C VAL A 106 -2.93 -8.04 11.68
N PRO A 107 -4.17 -7.84 11.23
CA PRO A 107 -4.52 -8.11 9.84
C PRO A 107 -3.81 -7.15 8.88
N LEU A 108 -3.30 -7.69 7.78
CA LEU A 108 -2.64 -6.98 6.68
C LEU A 108 -3.60 -6.95 5.50
N ILE A 109 -4.16 -5.79 5.18
CA ILE A 109 -5.40 -5.70 4.39
C ILE A 109 -5.20 -4.97 3.06
N ILE A 110 -5.69 -5.63 2.01
CA ILE A 110 -6.05 -5.02 0.73
C ILE A 110 -7.56 -5.28 0.55
N PRO A 111 -8.43 -4.26 0.55
CA PRO A 111 -9.88 -4.46 0.56
C PRO A 111 -10.40 -5.35 -0.58
N GLU A 112 -9.88 -5.22 -1.80
CA GLU A 112 -10.27 -6.04 -2.95
C GLU A 112 -9.89 -7.52 -2.82
N VAL A 113 -8.99 -7.83 -1.89
CA VAL A 113 -8.42 -9.18 -1.72
C VAL A 113 -8.96 -9.89 -0.51
N ASN A 114 -8.84 -9.26 0.67
CA ASN A 114 -9.04 -9.92 1.95
C ASN A 114 -9.72 -9.04 3.02
N ALA A 115 -10.64 -8.14 2.65
CA ALA A 115 -11.39 -7.30 3.60
C ALA A 115 -12.06 -8.12 4.72
N HIS A 116 -12.49 -9.36 4.44
CA HIS A 116 -13.07 -10.28 5.42
C HIS A 116 -12.12 -10.63 6.60
N CYS A 117 -10.82 -10.39 6.44
CA CYS A 117 -9.83 -10.60 7.51
C CYS A 117 -9.78 -9.45 8.52
N ILE A 118 -10.43 -8.32 8.29
CA ILE A 118 -10.46 -7.19 9.24
C ILE A 118 -11.10 -7.61 10.56
N ARG A 119 -12.19 -8.36 10.52
CA ARG A 119 -12.96 -8.82 11.69
C ARG A 119 -13.27 -7.64 12.63
N GLN A 120 -12.96 -7.79 13.93
CA GLN A 120 -13.16 -6.76 14.96
C GLN A 120 -11.83 -6.09 15.38
N SER A 121 -10.79 -6.16 14.53
CA SER A 121 -9.48 -5.62 14.88
C SER A 121 -9.52 -4.10 15.00
N LYS A 122 -8.96 -3.58 16.08
CA LYS A 122 -8.76 -2.15 16.30
C LYS A 122 -7.40 -1.66 15.79
N LEU A 123 -6.54 -2.57 15.33
CA LEU A 123 -5.24 -2.25 14.73
C LEU A 123 -5.11 -3.04 13.42
N ILE A 124 -4.99 -2.33 12.32
CA ILE A 124 -4.97 -2.89 10.96
C ILE A 124 -3.73 -2.35 10.25
N ALA A 125 -2.97 -3.23 9.62
CA ALA A 125 -1.80 -2.84 8.84
C ALA A 125 -2.15 -2.65 7.36
N ASN A 126 -1.65 -1.56 6.79
CA ASN A 126 -1.68 -1.25 5.36
C ASN A 126 -0.39 -1.79 4.71
N PRO A 127 -0.46 -2.59 3.62
CA PRO A 127 0.71 -3.25 3.07
C PRO A 127 1.71 -2.31 2.40
N ASN A 128 2.85 -2.86 1.99
CA ASN A 128 3.86 -2.19 1.17
C ASN A 128 3.28 -1.81 -0.20
N CYS A 129 3.69 -0.65 -0.72
CA CYS A 129 3.15 -0.09 -1.95
C CYS A 129 3.34 -0.98 -3.18
N SER A 130 4.50 -1.61 -3.34
CA SER A 130 4.76 -2.54 -4.44
C SER A 130 3.99 -3.85 -4.26
N THR A 131 3.82 -4.31 -3.02
CA THR A 131 3.01 -5.49 -2.69
C THR A 131 1.55 -5.27 -3.05
N ILE A 132 0.96 -4.12 -2.70
CA ILE A 132 -0.43 -3.81 -3.05
C ILE A 132 -0.62 -3.89 -4.57
N GLY A 133 0.22 -3.17 -5.35
CA GLY A 133 0.12 -3.15 -6.80
C GLY A 133 0.28 -4.51 -7.48
N ALA A 134 1.06 -5.41 -6.88
CA ALA A 134 1.22 -6.77 -7.39
C ALA A 134 0.05 -7.69 -6.99
N VAL A 135 -0.33 -7.68 -5.71
CA VAL A 135 -1.28 -8.65 -5.15
C VAL A 135 -2.71 -8.39 -5.62
N VAL A 136 -3.11 -7.14 -5.88
CA VAL A 136 -4.42 -6.82 -6.49
C VAL A 136 -4.60 -7.53 -7.84
N ALA A 137 -3.55 -7.59 -8.66
CA ALA A 137 -3.57 -8.31 -9.93
C ALA A 137 -3.50 -9.84 -9.77
N LEU A 138 -2.77 -10.33 -8.77
CA LEU A 138 -2.51 -11.76 -8.58
C LEU A 138 -3.64 -12.50 -7.86
N ALA A 139 -4.30 -11.86 -6.90
CA ALA A 139 -5.33 -12.51 -6.08
C ALA A 139 -6.49 -13.12 -6.89
N PRO A 140 -7.08 -12.45 -7.89
CA PRO A 140 -8.13 -13.06 -8.72
C PRO A 140 -7.63 -14.27 -9.50
N LEU A 141 -6.37 -14.28 -9.93
CA LEU A 141 -5.75 -15.40 -10.64
C LEU A 141 -5.45 -16.57 -9.69
N ASP A 142 -5.02 -16.30 -8.45
CA ASP A 142 -4.78 -17.33 -7.44
C ASP A 142 -6.06 -18.11 -7.09
N ARG A 143 -7.19 -17.42 -7.02
CA ARG A 143 -8.50 -18.06 -6.75
C ARG A 143 -8.84 -19.12 -7.80
N VAL A 144 -8.47 -18.93 -9.06
CA VAL A 144 -8.82 -19.81 -10.17
C VAL A 144 -7.72 -20.84 -10.46
N TYR A 145 -6.47 -20.39 -10.60
CA TYR A 145 -5.37 -21.21 -11.11
C TYR A 145 -4.45 -21.77 -10.03
N LYS A 146 -4.48 -21.25 -8.82
CA LYS A 146 -3.60 -21.57 -7.68
C LYS A 146 -2.14 -21.27 -8.00
N ILE A 147 -1.66 -20.18 -7.48
CA ILE A 147 -0.26 -19.76 -7.63
C ILE A 147 0.65 -20.75 -6.92
N LYS A 148 1.72 -21.15 -7.61
CA LYS A 148 2.79 -22.00 -7.07
C LYS A 148 4.05 -21.18 -6.82
N ARG A 149 4.46 -20.34 -7.76
CA ARG A 149 5.69 -19.56 -7.69
C ARG A 149 5.50 -18.17 -8.28
N ILE A 150 6.18 -17.16 -7.70
CA ILE A 150 6.20 -15.79 -8.21
C ILE A 150 7.64 -15.29 -8.27
N VAL A 151 7.99 -14.61 -9.35
CA VAL A 151 9.19 -13.80 -9.45
C VAL A 151 8.77 -12.35 -9.69
N TYR A 152 9.19 -11.48 -8.79
CA TYR A 152 9.00 -10.03 -8.87
C TYR A 152 10.28 -9.34 -9.32
N ALA A 153 10.18 -8.43 -10.27
CA ALA A 153 11.17 -7.40 -10.53
C ALA A 153 10.47 -6.04 -10.47
N THR A 154 10.82 -5.19 -9.50
CA THR A 154 10.17 -3.91 -9.31
C THR A 154 10.99 -2.76 -9.86
N TYR A 155 10.31 -1.74 -10.34
CA TYR A 155 10.85 -0.46 -10.81
C TYR A 155 10.13 0.63 -10.02
N GLN A 156 10.75 1.07 -8.91
CA GLN A 156 10.09 1.92 -7.92
C GLN A 156 10.44 3.40 -8.11
N ALA A 157 9.41 4.23 -8.12
CA ALA A 157 9.52 5.68 -8.24
C ALA A 157 10.19 6.33 -7.02
N ILE A 158 10.78 7.50 -7.23
CA ILE A 158 11.47 8.31 -6.21
C ILE A 158 10.54 8.65 -5.03
N SER A 159 9.27 8.96 -5.29
CA SER A 159 8.27 9.29 -4.26
C SER A 159 8.11 8.22 -3.17
N GLY A 160 8.41 6.96 -3.47
CA GLY A 160 8.40 5.86 -2.50
C GLY A 160 9.49 5.96 -1.42
N ALA A 161 10.49 6.81 -1.60
CA ALA A 161 11.54 7.08 -0.62
C ALA A 161 11.26 8.33 0.25
N GLY A 162 10.06 8.93 0.12
CA GLY A 162 9.65 10.10 0.90
C GLY A 162 9.98 11.43 0.23
N ARG A 163 9.77 12.53 0.97
CA ARG A 163 9.89 13.91 0.46
C ARG A 163 11.35 14.31 0.17
N GLU A 164 12.27 13.87 1.02
CA GLU A 164 13.70 14.17 0.90
C GLU A 164 14.51 12.86 0.84
N PRO A 165 14.48 12.14 -0.30
CA PRO A 165 15.12 10.85 -0.40
C PRO A 165 16.65 10.98 -0.39
N LYS A 166 17.29 10.14 0.41
CA LYS A 166 18.77 10.01 0.41
C LYS A 166 19.16 8.69 -0.23
N PHE A 167 19.86 8.75 -1.35
CA PHE A 167 20.36 7.57 -2.06
C PHE A 167 21.87 7.48 -1.93
N LYS A 168 22.40 6.24 -1.95
CA LYS A 168 23.84 5.96 -1.96
C LYS A 168 24.55 6.53 -3.20
N HIS A 169 23.86 6.49 -4.33
CA HIS A 169 24.29 7.00 -5.62
C HIS A 169 23.27 7.97 -6.19
N PRO A 170 23.66 8.94 -7.03
CA PRO A 170 22.71 9.78 -7.75
C PRO A 170 21.70 8.94 -8.52
N ILE A 171 20.43 9.26 -8.37
CA ILE A 171 19.36 8.50 -9.06
C ILE A 171 19.23 8.89 -10.53
N THR A 172 19.59 10.11 -10.91
CA THR A 172 19.53 10.60 -12.30
C THR A 172 20.40 9.73 -13.21
N ASN A 173 19.82 9.20 -14.28
CA ASN A 173 20.46 8.29 -15.22
C ASN A 173 20.96 6.99 -14.57
N ASN A 174 20.33 6.55 -13.48
CA ASN A 174 20.78 5.37 -12.73
C ASN A 174 19.61 4.45 -12.38
N VAL A 175 19.93 3.19 -12.08
CA VAL A 175 19.03 2.20 -11.48
C VAL A 175 19.69 1.68 -10.22
N LEU A 176 19.03 1.81 -9.06
CA LEU A 176 19.62 1.44 -7.77
C LEU A 176 18.92 0.19 -7.22
N PRO A 177 19.58 -0.99 -7.21
CA PRO A 177 19.00 -2.26 -6.77
C PRO A 177 19.21 -2.52 -5.27
N ASP A 178 19.21 -1.47 -4.45
CA ASP A 178 19.50 -1.53 -3.01
C ASP A 178 18.44 -0.74 -2.20
N ILE A 179 17.17 -1.01 -2.44
CA ILE A 179 16.09 -0.33 -1.70
C ILE A 179 16.01 -0.87 -0.28
N ASP A 180 16.12 0.05 0.71
CA ASP A 180 16.15 -0.25 2.15
C ASP A 180 17.44 -0.99 2.58
N VAL A 181 17.45 -1.64 3.71
CA VAL A 181 18.63 -2.30 4.30
C VAL A 181 18.84 -3.67 3.70
N LEU A 182 20.10 -4.00 3.40
CA LEU A 182 20.50 -5.33 2.97
C LEU A 182 20.45 -6.30 4.16
N LEU A 183 19.84 -7.45 3.97
CA LEU A 183 19.69 -8.52 4.94
C LEU A 183 20.83 -9.57 4.81
N PRO A 184 21.08 -10.40 5.84
CA PRO A 184 22.13 -11.40 5.79
C PRO A 184 21.97 -12.48 4.71
N ASP A 185 20.75 -12.70 4.22
CA ASP A 185 20.43 -13.65 3.14
C ASP A 185 20.64 -13.08 1.73
N GLY A 186 21.10 -11.83 1.64
CA GLY A 186 21.34 -11.12 0.38
C GLY A 186 20.11 -10.40 -0.19
N ASN A 187 18.93 -10.56 0.38
CA ASN A 187 17.78 -9.77 0.02
C ASN A 187 17.87 -8.38 0.66
N THR A 188 17.21 -7.40 0.06
CA THR A 188 16.92 -6.15 0.76
C THR A 188 15.67 -6.31 1.63
N LYS A 189 15.52 -5.43 2.64
CA LYS A 189 14.31 -5.42 3.46
C LYS A 189 13.05 -5.14 2.63
N GLU A 190 13.16 -4.40 1.53
CA GLU A 190 12.06 -4.15 0.60
C GLU A 190 11.61 -5.44 -0.11
N GLU A 191 12.56 -6.25 -0.58
CA GLU A 191 12.28 -7.55 -1.20
C GLU A 191 11.64 -8.52 -0.21
N ALA A 192 12.15 -8.57 1.02
CA ALA A 192 11.57 -9.36 2.09
C ALA A 192 10.12 -8.97 2.42
N LYS A 193 9.77 -7.66 2.38
CA LYS A 193 8.39 -7.20 2.51
C LYS A 193 7.51 -7.79 1.41
N MET A 194 7.89 -7.68 0.15
CA MET A 194 7.10 -8.21 -0.96
C MET A 194 6.85 -9.73 -0.81
N ILE A 195 7.87 -10.49 -0.42
CA ILE A 195 7.78 -11.93 -0.21
C ILE A 195 6.80 -12.28 0.92
N ASN A 196 7.03 -11.71 2.09
CA ASN A 196 6.31 -12.09 3.30
C ASN A 196 4.88 -11.52 3.32
N GLU A 197 4.71 -10.29 2.89
CA GLU A 197 3.39 -9.65 2.84
C GLU A 197 2.48 -10.31 1.80
N THR A 198 3.00 -10.68 0.60
CA THR A 198 2.22 -11.44 -0.39
C THR A 198 1.67 -12.74 0.20
N ARG A 199 2.52 -13.52 0.88
CA ARG A 199 2.09 -14.76 1.54
C ARG A 199 1.01 -14.52 2.59
N LYS A 200 1.19 -13.49 3.43
CA LYS A 200 0.23 -13.15 4.50
C LYS A 200 -1.11 -12.69 3.94
N ILE A 201 -1.12 -11.80 2.94
CA ILE A 201 -2.34 -11.25 2.35
C ILE A 201 -3.14 -12.35 1.64
N LEU A 202 -2.47 -13.23 0.89
CA LEU A 202 -3.12 -14.34 0.19
C LEU A 202 -3.47 -15.52 1.12
N GLY A 203 -2.97 -15.53 2.37
CA GLY A 203 -3.14 -16.67 3.28
C GLY A 203 -2.43 -17.94 2.78
N ARG A 204 -1.32 -17.79 2.03
CA ARG A 204 -0.64 -18.83 1.29
C ARG A 204 0.86 -18.86 1.61
N ALA A 205 1.21 -19.51 2.72
CA ALA A 205 2.62 -19.68 3.15
C ALA A 205 3.45 -20.59 2.21
N ASP A 206 2.76 -21.39 1.40
CA ASP A 206 3.34 -22.37 0.48
C ASP A 206 3.86 -21.76 -0.85
N ILE A 207 3.50 -20.52 -1.17
CA ILE A 207 3.95 -19.89 -2.41
C ILE A 207 5.46 -19.63 -2.38
N GLU A 208 6.15 -20.11 -3.41
CA GLU A 208 7.57 -19.81 -3.62
C GLU A 208 7.71 -18.41 -4.24
N ILE A 209 8.41 -17.49 -3.58
CA ILE A 209 8.52 -16.10 -4.04
C ILE A 209 9.98 -15.66 -4.04
N SER A 210 10.41 -15.07 -5.14
CA SER A 210 11.66 -14.32 -5.28
C SER A 210 11.36 -12.90 -5.71
N ALA A 211 12.11 -11.93 -5.18
CA ALA A 211 11.92 -10.52 -5.50
C ALA A 211 13.27 -9.84 -5.74
N THR A 212 13.28 -8.91 -6.69
CA THR A 212 14.37 -7.95 -6.89
C THR A 212 13.75 -6.55 -6.97
N ALA A 213 14.20 -5.65 -6.12
CA ALA A 213 13.64 -4.31 -6.02
C ALA A 213 14.63 -3.23 -6.43
N ALA A 214 14.30 -2.45 -7.44
CA ALA A 214 15.17 -1.36 -7.91
C ALA A 214 14.44 0.00 -7.89
N ARG A 215 15.18 1.04 -7.47
CA ARG A 215 14.77 2.44 -7.61
C ARG A 215 15.15 2.96 -8.99
N VAL A 216 14.21 3.63 -9.64
CA VAL A 216 14.39 4.22 -10.98
C VAL A 216 14.11 5.72 -10.96
N PRO A 217 14.64 6.52 -11.92
CA PRO A 217 14.45 7.97 -11.97
C PRO A 217 13.06 8.35 -12.52
N VAL A 218 12.02 7.80 -11.90
CA VAL A 218 10.60 8.09 -12.18
C VAL A 218 10.02 8.78 -10.95
N ALA A 219 9.29 9.87 -11.15
CA ALA A 219 8.79 10.70 -10.06
C ALA A 219 7.77 9.94 -9.20
N ASN A 220 6.77 9.34 -9.82
CA ASN A 220 5.65 8.66 -9.17
C ASN A 220 5.25 7.39 -9.92
N CYS A 221 4.50 6.50 -9.28
CA CYS A 221 4.09 5.17 -9.70
C CYS A 221 5.20 4.11 -9.65
N HIS A 222 4.86 2.98 -9.02
CA HIS A 222 5.69 1.78 -9.07
C HIS A 222 5.23 0.87 -10.19
N CYS A 223 6.21 0.26 -10.86
CA CYS A 223 5.95 -0.78 -11.84
C CYS A 223 6.50 -2.11 -11.32
N VAL A 224 5.81 -3.21 -11.62
CA VAL A 224 6.28 -4.55 -11.29
C VAL A 224 6.16 -5.46 -12.50
N ALA A 225 7.29 -6.03 -12.94
CA ALA A 225 7.29 -7.17 -13.83
C ALA A 225 7.09 -8.44 -13.00
N ILE A 226 6.09 -9.23 -13.36
CA ILE A 226 5.69 -10.41 -12.60
C ILE A 226 5.75 -11.62 -13.53
N ASN A 227 6.52 -12.64 -13.12
CA ASN A 227 6.46 -13.98 -13.69
C ASN A 227 5.77 -14.89 -12.67
N VAL A 228 4.65 -15.49 -13.00
CA VAL A 228 3.85 -16.30 -12.08
C VAL A 228 3.52 -17.66 -12.66
N GLU A 229 3.93 -18.70 -11.92
CA GLU A 229 3.62 -20.10 -12.18
C GLU A 229 2.38 -20.53 -11.39
N PHE A 230 1.50 -21.26 -12.05
CA PHE A 230 0.28 -21.81 -11.46
C PHE A 230 0.31 -23.34 -11.39
N VAL A 231 -0.46 -23.88 -10.46
CA VAL A 231 -0.71 -25.33 -10.38
C VAL A 231 -1.53 -25.78 -11.61
N ARG A 232 -2.55 -25.02 -11.97
CA ARG A 232 -3.40 -25.29 -13.13
C ARG A 232 -2.87 -24.52 -14.35
N LYS A 233 -2.92 -25.16 -15.54
CA LYS A 233 -2.52 -24.53 -16.78
C LYS A 233 -3.40 -23.30 -17.07
N PRO A 234 -2.86 -22.09 -17.19
CA PRO A 234 -3.65 -20.91 -17.49
C PRO A 234 -4.10 -20.91 -18.96
N ASN A 235 -5.35 -20.49 -19.18
CA ASN A 235 -5.83 -20.09 -20.48
C ASN A 235 -5.68 -18.56 -20.59
N LEU A 236 -5.02 -18.06 -21.62
CA LEU A 236 -4.68 -16.65 -21.74
C LEU A 236 -5.92 -15.74 -21.84
N ASP A 237 -6.93 -16.15 -22.61
CA ASP A 237 -8.16 -15.37 -22.76
C ASP A 237 -8.95 -15.31 -21.44
N ASP A 238 -8.97 -16.42 -20.70
CA ASP A 238 -9.59 -16.48 -19.38
C ASP A 238 -8.83 -15.61 -18.36
N VAL A 239 -7.50 -15.63 -18.37
CA VAL A 239 -6.67 -14.73 -17.54
C VAL A 239 -6.98 -13.27 -17.83
N LYS A 240 -7.05 -12.87 -19.11
CA LYS A 240 -7.39 -11.50 -19.51
C LYS A 240 -8.80 -11.12 -19.05
N ARG A 241 -9.79 -12.01 -19.23
CA ARG A 241 -11.16 -11.80 -18.79
C ARG A 241 -11.25 -11.64 -17.26
N ILE A 242 -10.54 -12.47 -16.48
CA ILE A 242 -10.47 -12.36 -15.02
C ILE A 242 -9.91 -11.01 -14.62
N LEU A 243 -8.80 -10.57 -15.23
CA LEU A 243 -8.19 -9.28 -14.91
C LEU A 243 -9.07 -8.10 -15.30
N ALA A 244 -9.74 -8.17 -16.46
CA ALA A 244 -10.64 -7.11 -16.93
C ALA A 244 -11.89 -6.92 -16.04
N THR A 245 -12.27 -7.93 -15.26
CA THR A 245 -13.42 -7.87 -14.35
C THR A 245 -13.04 -7.80 -12.87
N ALA A 246 -11.74 -7.81 -12.55
CA ALA A 246 -11.27 -7.81 -11.17
C ALA A 246 -11.43 -6.43 -10.51
N PRO A 247 -11.97 -6.35 -9.28
CA PRO A 247 -12.06 -5.10 -8.55
C PRO A 247 -10.68 -4.44 -8.38
N GLY A 248 -10.61 -3.13 -8.58
CA GLY A 248 -9.38 -2.34 -8.44
C GLY A 248 -8.35 -2.55 -9.55
N VAL A 249 -8.71 -3.25 -10.63
CA VAL A 249 -7.84 -3.49 -11.80
C VAL A 249 -8.38 -2.76 -13.03
N VAL A 250 -7.49 -2.07 -13.73
CA VAL A 250 -7.70 -1.62 -15.11
C VAL A 250 -6.84 -2.49 -16.03
N PHE A 251 -7.49 -3.35 -16.80
CA PHE A 251 -6.79 -4.19 -17.78
C PHE A 251 -6.47 -3.40 -19.04
N CYS A 252 -5.20 -3.43 -19.46
CA CYS A 252 -4.71 -2.80 -20.69
C CYS A 252 -4.34 -3.89 -21.70
N GLU A 253 -4.86 -3.83 -22.93
CA GLU A 253 -4.50 -4.80 -23.98
C GLU A 253 -2.99 -4.78 -24.29
N GLU A 254 -2.37 -3.61 -24.25
CA GLU A 254 -0.93 -3.47 -24.43
C GLU A 254 -0.21 -3.35 -23.09
N TYR A 255 -0.06 -2.14 -22.57
CA TYR A 255 0.60 -1.83 -21.28
C TYR A 255 0.22 -0.43 -20.78
N ALA A 256 0.51 -0.17 -19.52
CA ALA A 256 0.48 1.15 -18.93
C ALA A 256 1.88 1.59 -18.48
N VAL A 257 2.08 2.89 -18.38
CA VAL A 257 3.31 3.54 -17.91
C VAL A 257 2.99 4.54 -16.77
N PRO A 258 3.98 4.91 -15.93
CA PRO A 258 3.77 5.82 -14.80
C PRO A 258 3.00 7.10 -15.09
N THR A 259 3.29 7.75 -16.22
CA THR A 259 2.63 9.00 -16.61
C THR A 259 1.14 8.87 -16.95
N MET A 260 0.70 7.67 -17.30
CA MET A 260 -0.72 7.35 -17.56
C MET A 260 -1.47 7.03 -16.26
N VAL A 261 -0.77 6.57 -15.22
CA VAL A 261 -1.38 5.98 -14.02
C VAL A 261 -1.28 6.92 -12.81
N SER A 262 -0.35 7.86 -12.84
CA SER A 262 -0.21 8.83 -11.75
C SER A 262 -1.51 9.61 -11.51
N GLY A 263 -1.97 9.61 -10.26
CA GLY A 263 -3.24 10.22 -9.85
C GLY A 263 -4.46 9.29 -9.88
N HIS A 264 -4.32 8.06 -10.34
CA HIS A 264 -5.41 7.06 -10.36
C HIS A 264 -5.35 6.11 -9.16
N ASP A 265 -6.51 5.57 -8.78
CA ASP A 265 -6.64 4.69 -7.61
C ASP A 265 -6.55 3.20 -7.97
N GLU A 266 -6.63 2.84 -9.24
CA GLU A 266 -6.61 1.46 -9.71
C GLU A 266 -5.18 0.98 -9.99
N VAL A 267 -5.03 -0.35 -10.04
CA VAL A 267 -3.83 -1.03 -10.53
C VAL A 267 -4.01 -1.33 -12.02
N TYR A 268 -3.15 -0.77 -12.84
CA TYR A 268 -3.16 -1.01 -14.28
C TYR A 268 -2.33 -2.26 -14.60
N VAL A 269 -2.92 -3.18 -15.35
CA VAL A 269 -2.32 -4.48 -15.68
C VAL A 269 -2.28 -4.67 -17.19
N GLY A 270 -1.09 -4.91 -17.73
CA GLY A 270 -0.91 -5.16 -19.15
C GLY A 270 0.21 -6.14 -19.45
N ARG A 271 0.60 -6.26 -20.71
CA ARG A 271 1.65 -7.19 -21.17
C ARG A 271 1.41 -8.65 -20.75
N VAL A 272 0.16 -9.05 -20.61
CA VAL A 272 -0.22 -10.41 -20.20
C VAL A 272 0.05 -11.38 -21.33
N ARG A 273 0.92 -12.37 -21.08
CA ARG A 273 1.35 -13.34 -22.09
C ARG A 273 1.81 -14.64 -21.44
N LEU A 274 1.73 -15.75 -22.15
CA LEU A 274 2.31 -17.01 -21.74
C LEU A 274 3.84 -16.90 -21.67
N ASP A 275 4.45 -17.62 -20.75
CA ASP A 275 5.90 -17.79 -20.70
C ASP A 275 6.30 -18.93 -21.65
N ALA A 276 7.12 -18.62 -22.67
CA ALA A 276 7.56 -19.60 -23.63
C ALA A 276 8.57 -20.60 -23.07
N SER A 277 9.23 -20.25 -21.97
CA SER A 277 10.28 -21.07 -21.35
C SER A 277 9.74 -22.03 -20.29
N HIS A 278 8.55 -21.75 -19.72
CA HIS A 278 8.00 -22.53 -18.62
C HIS A 278 6.49 -22.75 -18.75
N LYS A 279 6.09 -24.03 -18.64
CA LYS A 279 4.67 -24.42 -18.68
C LYS A 279 3.93 -23.88 -17.44
N HIS A 280 2.63 -23.60 -17.61
CA HIS A 280 1.75 -23.09 -16.54
C HIS A 280 2.13 -21.70 -16.02
N THR A 281 2.95 -20.96 -16.74
CA THR A 281 3.48 -19.68 -16.33
C THR A 281 3.02 -18.57 -17.27
N ILE A 282 2.69 -17.42 -16.71
CA ILE A 282 2.46 -16.19 -17.45
C ILE A 282 3.42 -15.09 -16.97
N ASN A 283 3.62 -14.11 -17.84
CA ASN A 283 4.25 -12.85 -17.51
C ASN A 283 3.19 -11.75 -17.60
N LEU A 284 3.23 -10.81 -16.69
CA LEU A 284 2.41 -9.60 -16.70
C LEU A 284 3.18 -8.40 -16.15
N TRP A 285 2.65 -7.22 -16.40
CA TRP A 285 3.20 -5.95 -15.96
C TRP A 285 2.13 -5.17 -15.22
N THR A 286 2.44 -4.69 -14.01
CA THR A 286 1.54 -3.82 -13.25
C THR A 286 2.14 -2.44 -13.07
N VAL A 287 1.29 -1.43 -13.06
CA VAL A 287 1.62 -0.06 -12.70
C VAL A 287 0.58 0.45 -11.71
N SER A 288 1.00 1.06 -10.61
CA SER A 288 0.10 1.66 -9.64
C SER A 288 0.71 2.93 -9.04
N ASP A 289 -0.12 3.91 -8.73
CA ASP A 289 0.31 5.08 -7.97
C ASP A 289 0.64 4.66 -6.53
N ASN A 290 1.93 4.73 -6.18
CA ASN A 290 2.44 4.27 -4.91
C ASN A 290 2.04 5.13 -3.71
N LEU A 291 1.64 6.38 -3.94
CA LEU A 291 1.11 7.27 -2.90
C LEU A 291 -0.40 7.11 -2.74
N ARG A 292 -1.12 6.76 -3.82
CA ARG A 292 -2.56 6.53 -3.83
C ARG A 292 -2.88 5.07 -3.49
N LYS A 293 -3.13 4.22 -4.50
CA LYS A 293 -3.45 2.79 -4.23
C LYS A 293 -2.38 2.10 -3.40
N GLY A 294 -1.11 2.42 -3.64
CA GLY A 294 0.01 1.86 -2.87
C GLY A 294 0.06 2.26 -1.39
N ALA A 295 -0.71 3.27 -0.96
CA ALA A 295 -0.68 3.79 0.41
C ALA A 295 -2.02 4.39 0.86
N ALA A 296 -2.26 5.65 0.50
CA ALA A 296 -3.36 6.46 1.02
C ALA A 296 -4.74 5.90 0.66
N THR A 297 -4.96 5.60 -0.61
CA THR A 297 -6.26 5.07 -1.08
C THR A 297 -6.57 3.72 -0.43
N ASN A 298 -5.59 2.82 -0.34
CA ASN A 298 -5.82 1.52 0.31
C ASN A 298 -6.17 1.69 1.80
N ALA A 299 -5.50 2.62 2.51
CA ALA A 299 -5.81 2.90 3.92
C ALA A 299 -7.22 3.50 4.09
N VAL A 300 -7.63 4.42 3.21
CA VAL A 300 -8.98 5.00 3.23
C VAL A 300 -10.03 3.94 2.87
N GLN A 301 -9.80 3.09 1.88
CA GLN A 301 -10.69 1.98 1.54
C GLN A 301 -10.86 0.98 2.69
N ILE A 302 -9.80 0.71 3.49
CA ILE A 302 -9.92 -0.08 4.72
C ILE A 302 -10.88 0.60 5.70
N MET A 303 -10.77 1.91 5.88
CA MET A 303 -11.68 2.68 6.74
C MET A 303 -13.12 2.64 6.22
N GLU A 304 -13.34 2.83 4.91
CA GLU A 304 -14.66 2.72 4.26
C GLU A 304 -15.32 1.36 4.52
N SER A 305 -14.54 0.27 4.45
CA SER A 305 -15.02 -1.09 4.73
C SER A 305 -15.50 -1.28 6.18
N LEU A 306 -15.17 -0.35 7.08
CA LEU A 306 -15.58 -0.36 8.49
C LEU A 306 -16.71 0.65 8.77
N LEU A 307 -16.98 1.57 7.84
CA LEU A 307 -18.09 2.52 7.92
C LEU A 307 -19.37 1.96 7.29
N ALA A 308 -19.24 0.98 6.39
CA ALA A 308 -20.35 0.28 5.72
C ALA A 308 -21.00 -0.74 6.67
#